data_a9f5912b0a8c9701df1ec022c35de711
#
_entry.id   a9f5912b0a8c9701df1ec022c35de711
#
_cell.length_a   1.000
_cell.length_b   1.000
_cell.length_c   1.000
_cell.angle_alpha   90.00
_cell.angle_beta   90.00
_cell.angle_gamma   90.00
#
_symmetry.space_group_name_H-M   'P 1'
#
loop_
_entity.id
_entity.type
_entity.pdbx_description
1 polymer ?
#
loop_
_entity_poly.entity_id
_entity_poly.type
_entity_poly.pdbx_seq_one_letter_code
_entity_poly.pdbx_strand_id
1 'polypeptide(L)'
;MSGYLNVKYNMSELNYEHVFNVLVDKTAEYVTSNNLKVMVLGISGGIDSTVVAAICHEVSKKTGIPLIGRSLPIKNKSDEFDVSKLVGEAFCDEFKVFNLSSSYKSVLFDLCADTGLIKDCKGYDWYWVSDLEELAGRTPIANGNIQARCRMIHLYDIASIRKGLVMSTDNQTEYQLGFWTIHGDVGDFGPIQDLWKTEVYGL
;
A
#
# COMPACT_ATOMS: atom_id res chain seq x y z
N MET A 1 30.24 20.97 -12.48
CA MET A 1 29.87 21.91 -11.40
C MET A 1 28.37 21.82 -11.27
N SER A 2 27.89 21.12 -10.25
CA SER A 2 26.48 20.82 -10.01
C SER A 2 25.85 22.01 -9.28
N GLY A 3 25.01 22.76 -9.99
CA GLY A 3 24.17 23.77 -9.36
C GLY A 3 22.99 23.09 -8.65
N TYR A 4 23.18 22.67 -7.43
CA TYR A 4 22.06 22.35 -6.55
C TYR A 4 21.38 23.67 -6.22
N LEU A 5 20.19 23.86 -6.77
CA LEU A 5 19.29 24.93 -6.34
C LEU A 5 19.01 24.73 -4.85
N ASN A 6 19.59 25.58 -4.01
CA ASN A 6 19.20 25.73 -2.60
C ASN A 6 17.80 26.37 -2.55
N VAL A 7 16.79 25.62 -2.86
CA VAL A 7 15.42 26.00 -2.54
C VAL A 7 15.26 25.77 -1.04
N LYS A 8 15.35 26.81 -0.24
CA LYS A 8 14.92 26.78 1.16
C LYS A 8 13.41 26.63 1.15
N TYR A 9 12.95 25.40 1.25
CA TYR A 9 11.54 25.12 1.49
C TYR A 9 11.19 25.60 2.88
N ASN A 10 10.43 26.68 2.96
CA ASN A 10 9.88 27.15 4.23
C ASN A 10 8.53 26.47 4.45
N MET A 11 8.54 25.33 5.15
CA MET A 11 7.33 24.53 5.41
C MET A 11 6.23 25.30 6.15
N SER A 12 6.56 26.39 6.85
CA SER A 12 5.59 27.25 7.54
C SER A 12 4.72 28.10 6.60
N GLU A 13 5.03 28.15 5.30
CA GLU A 13 4.31 28.94 4.29
C GLU A 13 3.39 28.10 3.40
N LEU A 14 3.41 26.77 3.51
CA LEU A 14 2.54 25.90 2.72
C LEU A 14 1.10 25.96 3.26
N ASN A 15 0.18 26.31 2.39
CA ASN A 15 -1.24 26.18 2.66
C ASN A 15 -1.67 24.72 2.40
N TYR A 16 -1.61 23.88 3.43
CA TYR A 16 -1.92 22.44 3.32
C TYR A 16 -3.36 22.17 2.88
N GLU A 17 -4.32 23.00 3.25
CA GLU A 17 -5.69 22.89 2.74
C GLU A 17 -5.75 23.09 1.22
N HIS A 18 -5.01 24.06 0.70
CA HIS A 18 -4.91 24.26 -0.75
C HIS A 18 -4.22 23.06 -1.43
N VAL A 19 -3.11 22.56 -0.86
CA VAL A 19 -2.42 21.38 -1.40
C VAL A 19 -3.36 20.18 -1.42
N PHE A 20 -4.07 19.90 -0.34
CA PHE A 20 -5.04 18.81 -0.27
C PHE A 20 -6.10 18.92 -1.37
N ASN A 21 -6.70 20.10 -1.54
CA ASN A 21 -7.71 20.32 -2.57
C ASN A 21 -7.15 20.12 -4.00
N VAL A 22 -5.92 20.55 -4.27
CA VAL A 22 -5.25 20.31 -5.57
C VAL A 22 -5.04 18.82 -5.80
N LEU A 23 -4.62 18.05 -4.79
CA LEU A 23 -4.45 16.59 -4.90
C LEU A 23 -5.78 15.89 -5.18
N VAL A 24 -6.85 16.29 -4.50
CA VAL A 24 -8.22 15.80 -4.77
C VAL A 24 -8.64 16.09 -6.21
N ASP A 25 -8.43 17.32 -6.69
CA ASP A 25 -8.81 17.73 -8.05
C ASP A 25 -8.05 16.96 -9.11
N LYS A 26 -6.73 16.82 -8.96
CA LYS A 26 -5.87 16.05 -9.89
C LYS A 26 -6.21 14.57 -9.91
N THR A 27 -6.49 14.00 -8.74
CA THR A 27 -6.91 12.60 -8.65
C THR A 27 -8.28 12.40 -9.30
N ALA A 28 -9.23 13.30 -9.07
CA ALA A 28 -10.56 13.28 -9.69
C ALA A 28 -10.48 13.38 -11.22
N GLU A 29 -9.66 14.30 -11.73
CA GLU A 29 -9.38 14.44 -13.15
C GLU A 29 -8.83 13.14 -13.74
N TYR A 30 -7.85 12.54 -13.09
CA TYR A 30 -7.22 11.30 -13.56
C TYR A 30 -8.22 10.13 -13.64
N VAL A 31 -8.95 9.88 -12.57
CA VAL A 31 -9.87 8.72 -12.52
C VAL A 31 -11.06 8.87 -13.49
N THR A 32 -11.54 10.10 -13.69
CA THR A 32 -12.64 10.35 -14.62
C THR A 32 -12.19 10.30 -16.08
N SER A 33 -11.04 10.92 -16.42
CA SER A 33 -10.50 10.94 -17.79
C SER A 33 -10.17 9.53 -18.29
N ASN A 34 -9.78 8.63 -17.39
CA ASN A 34 -9.48 7.24 -17.72
C ASN A 34 -10.71 6.29 -17.61
N ASN A 35 -11.91 6.82 -17.38
CA ASN A 35 -13.16 6.05 -17.25
C ASN A 35 -13.10 4.94 -16.20
N LEU A 36 -12.35 5.14 -15.13
CA LEU A 36 -12.21 4.17 -14.05
C LEU A 36 -13.53 4.02 -13.29
N LYS A 37 -13.76 2.83 -12.75
CA LYS A 37 -15.01 2.52 -12.05
C LYS A 37 -14.83 2.41 -10.53
N VAL A 38 -13.61 2.19 -10.07
CA VAL A 38 -13.26 2.14 -8.64
C VAL A 38 -11.82 2.60 -8.43
N MET A 39 -11.54 3.11 -7.23
CA MET A 39 -10.22 3.28 -6.68
C MET A 39 -10.00 2.16 -5.65
N VAL A 40 -8.88 1.46 -5.69
CA VAL A 40 -8.55 0.37 -4.75
C VAL A 40 -7.35 0.76 -3.93
N LEU A 41 -7.43 0.64 -2.61
CA LEU A 41 -6.37 1.07 -1.69
C LEU A 41 -6.10 0.03 -0.61
N GLY A 42 -4.83 -0.25 -0.37
CA GLY A 42 -4.37 -0.98 0.81
C GLY A 42 -4.32 -0.07 2.04
N ILE A 43 -5.09 -0.38 3.07
CA ILE A 43 -5.14 0.40 4.32
C ILE A 43 -4.25 -0.27 5.35
N SER A 44 -3.07 0.29 5.58
CA SER A 44 -2.09 -0.21 6.56
C SER A 44 -2.31 0.35 7.97
N GLY A 45 -3.00 1.50 8.09
CA GLY A 45 -3.08 2.29 9.32
C GLY A 45 -1.93 3.28 9.49
N GLY A 46 -0.95 3.30 8.58
CA GLY A 46 0.10 4.32 8.54
C GLY A 46 -0.41 5.65 7.96
N ILE A 47 0.33 6.75 8.25
CA ILE A 47 -0.07 8.10 7.84
C ILE A 47 -0.27 8.22 6.33
N ASP A 48 0.61 7.63 5.51
CA ASP A 48 0.52 7.72 4.05
C ASP A 48 -0.78 7.11 3.53
N SER A 49 -1.10 5.88 3.93
CA SER A 49 -2.35 5.23 3.54
C SER A 49 -3.58 5.96 4.06
N THR A 50 -3.47 6.65 5.21
CA THR A 50 -4.56 7.45 5.78
C THR A 50 -4.80 8.71 4.97
N VAL A 51 -3.75 9.45 4.60
CA VAL A 51 -3.87 10.66 3.77
C VAL A 51 -4.40 10.31 2.38
N VAL A 52 -3.89 9.23 1.76
CA VAL A 52 -4.41 8.76 0.46
C VAL A 52 -5.88 8.35 0.57
N ALA A 53 -6.28 7.69 1.66
CA ALA A 53 -7.69 7.34 1.90
C ALA A 53 -8.57 8.59 2.00
N ALA A 54 -8.11 9.63 2.72
CA ALA A 54 -8.85 10.90 2.85
C ALA A 54 -8.98 11.62 1.49
N ILE A 55 -7.91 11.69 0.69
CA ILE A 55 -7.95 12.25 -0.67
C ILE A 55 -8.96 11.48 -1.53
N CYS A 56 -8.85 10.15 -1.58
CA CYS A 56 -9.74 9.32 -2.39
C CYS A 56 -11.21 9.38 -1.92
N HIS A 57 -11.45 9.57 -0.64
CA HIS A 57 -12.79 9.80 -0.08
C HIS A 57 -13.43 11.08 -0.65
N GLU A 58 -12.70 12.20 -0.68
CA GLU A 58 -13.20 13.43 -1.29
C GLU A 58 -13.37 13.29 -2.81
N VAL A 59 -12.47 12.53 -3.47
CA VAL A 59 -12.63 12.17 -4.90
C VAL A 59 -13.91 11.35 -5.11
N SER A 60 -14.21 10.38 -4.26
CA SER A 60 -15.44 9.57 -4.34
C SER A 60 -16.67 10.45 -4.22
N LYS A 61 -16.72 11.35 -3.25
CA LYS A 61 -17.82 12.31 -3.10
C LYS A 61 -18.00 13.21 -4.33
N LYS A 62 -16.88 13.65 -4.93
CA LYS A 62 -16.89 14.57 -6.08
C LYS A 62 -17.30 13.89 -7.38
N THR A 63 -16.88 12.64 -7.60
CA THR A 63 -16.99 11.94 -8.90
C THR A 63 -18.03 10.82 -8.92
N GLY A 64 -18.42 10.31 -7.75
CA GLY A 64 -19.23 9.09 -7.60
C GLY A 64 -18.44 7.80 -7.85
N ILE A 65 -17.12 7.86 -8.06
CA ILE A 65 -16.24 6.68 -8.25
C ILE A 65 -15.82 6.18 -6.86
N PRO A 66 -16.28 5.00 -6.42
CA PRO A 66 -16.08 4.54 -5.05
C PRO A 66 -14.63 4.16 -4.73
N LEU A 67 -14.26 4.37 -3.45
CA LEU A 67 -13.03 3.88 -2.85
C LEU A 67 -13.26 2.50 -2.19
N ILE A 68 -12.55 1.50 -2.65
CA ILE A 68 -12.51 0.15 -2.06
C ILE A 68 -11.24 0.01 -1.23
N GLY A 69 -11.38 -0.01 0.08
CA GLY A 69 -10.28 -0.22 1.02
C GLY A 69 -10.12 -1.69 1.42
N ARG A 70 -8.88 -2.14 1.56
CA ARG A 70 -8.56 -3.46 2.11
C ARG A 70 -7.47 -3.37 3.17
N SER A 71 -7.75 -3.86 4.37
CA SER A 71 -6.71 -4.18 5.33
C SER A 71 -6.29 -5.64 5.12
N LEU A 72 -5.01 -5.86 4.83
CA LEU A 72 -4.46 -7.15 4.40
C LEU A 72 -3.36 -7.62 5.39
N PRO A 73 -3.72 -7.97 6.64
CA PRO A 73 -2.73 -8.38 7.63
C PRO A 73 -2.04 -9.69 7.24
N ILE A 74 -0.70 -9.71 7.47
CA ILE A 74 0.15 -10.89 7.38
C ILE A 74 1.01 -10.89 8.64
N LYS A 75 0.70 -11.71 9.63
CA LYS A 75 1.41 -11.77 10.93
C LYS A 75 1.46 -10.41 11.67
N ASN A 76 0.51 -9.50 11.42
CA ASN A 76 0.48 -8.19 12.07
C ASN A 76 0.12 -8.29 13.56
N LYS A 77 0.60 -7.33 14.35
CA LYS A 77 0.20 -7.15 15.75
C LYS A 77 -1.23 -6.58 15.81
N SER A 78 -1.92 -6.80 16.94
CA SER A 78 -3.31 -6.36 17.16
C SER A 78 -3.52 -4.86 16.95
N ASP A 79 -2.59 -4.03 17.41
CA ASP A 79 -2.75 -2.57 17.46
C ASP A 79 -2.75 -1.92 16.07
N GLU A 80 -1.93 -2.42 15.12
CA GLU A 80 -1.92 -1.97 13.71
C GLU A 80 -3.24 -2.29 13.01
N PHE A 81 -3.88 -3.37 13.42
CA PHE A 81 -5.17 -3.79 12.90
C PHE A 81 -6.29 -2.82 13.28
N ASP A 82 -6.32 -2.33 14.51
CA ASP A 82 -7.35 -1.43 15.02
C ASP A 82 -7.31 -0.08 14.29
N VAL A 83 -6.12 0.47 14.04
CA VAL A 83 -5.98 1.74 13.30
C VAL A 83 -6.40 1.58 11.83
N SER A 84 -5.99 0.49 11.17
CA SER A 84 -6.39 0.26 9.76
C SER A 84 -7.90 0.11 9.60
N LYS A 85 -8.57 -0.48 10.60
CA LYS A 85 -10.03 -0.60 10.62
C LYS A 85 -10.71 0.75 10.79
N LEU A 86 -10.25 1.57 11.75
CA LEU A 86 -10.79 2.92 11.96
C LEU A 86 -10.68 3.77 10.69
N VAL A 87 -9.53 3.77 10.03
CA VAL A 87 -9.31 4.51 8.78
C VAL A 87 -10.21 3.97 7.65
N GLY A 88 -10.28 2.66 7.49
CA GLY A 88 -11.09 2.04 6.46
C GLY A 88 -12.57 2.30 6.61
N GLU A 89 -13.11 2.24 7.83
CA GLU A 89 -14.52 2.53 8.14
C GLU A 89 -14.85 4.02 8.00
N ALA A 90 -13.87 4.92 8.22
CA ALA A 90 -14.08 6.37 8.11
C ALA A 90 -14.07 6.88 6.67
N PHE A 91 -13.22 6.33 5.80
CA PHE A 91 -12.94 6.91 4.49
C PHE A 91 -13.36 6.06 3.28
N CYS A 92 -13.51 4.74 3.44
CA CYS A 92 -13.82 3.88 2.29
C CYS A 92 -15.32 3.65 2.10
N ASP A 93 -15.77 3.65 0.85
CA ASP A 93 -17.15 3.30 0.49
C ASP A 93 -17.42 1.79 0.68
N GLU A 94 -16.40 0.98 0.44
CA GLU A 94 -16.38 -0.45 0.75
C GLU A 94 -15.08 -0.78 1.48
N PHE A 95 -15.16 -1.28 2.70
CA PHE A 95 -13.98 -1.70 3.47
C PHE A 95 -14.11 -3.15 3.93
N LYS A 96 -13.01 -3.90 3.82
CA LYS A 96 -12.92 -5.27 4.35
C LYS A 96 -11.52 -5.53 4.89
N VAL A 97 -11.47 -6.35 5.91
CA VAL A 97 -10.23 -6.96 6.41
C VAL A 97 -10.15 -8.38 5.87
N PHE A 98 -9.02 -8.71 5.25
CA PHE A 98 -8.76 -10.06 4.75
C PHE A 98 -7.36 -10.52 5.14
N ASN A 99 -7.27 -11.54 6.00
CA ASN A 99 -5.99 -12.05 6.48
C ASN A 99 -5.31 -12.91 5.41
N LEU A 100 -4.15 -12.46 4.94
CA LEU A 100 -3.35 -13.13 3.90
C LEU A 100 -2.28 -14.08 4.45
N SER A 101 -2.27 -14.38 5.76
CA SER A 101 -1.22 -15.22 6.35
C SER A 101 -1.14 -16.62 5.72
N SER A 102 -2.27 -17.21 5.34
CA SER A 102 -2.29 -18.52 4.66
C SER A 102 -1.69 -18.43 3.26
N SER A 103 -2.09 -17.43 2.47
CA SER A 103 -1.54 -17.20 1.12
C SER A 103 -0.05 -16.92 1.16
N TYR A 104 0.39 -16.08 2.10
CA TYR A 104 1.80 -15.80 2.32
C TYR A 104 2.60 -17.07 2.66
N LYS A 105 2.09 -17.91 3.56
CA LYS A 105 2.75 -19.18 3.93
C LYS A 105 2.88 -20.11 2.74
N SER A 106 1.85 -20.23 1.91
CA SER A 106 1.88 -21.05 0.69
C SER A 106 2.96 -20.58 -0.29
N VAL A 107 2.97 -19.29 -0.61
CA VAL A 107 3.99 -18.70 -1.49
C VAL A 107 5.39 -18.86 -0.92
N LEU A 108 5.56 -18.62 0.39
CA LEU A 108 6.84 -18.78 1.04
C LEU A 108 7.35 -20.22 0.99
N PHE A 109 6.48 -21.19 1.20
CA PHE A 109 6.80 -22.61 1.12
C PHE A 109 7.30 -22.99 -0.27
N ASP A 110 6.58 -22.61 -1.33
CA ASP A 110 6.95 -22.93 -2.71
C ASP A 110 8.30 -22.32 -3.07
N LEU A 111 8.56 -21.07 -2.67
CA LEU A 111 9.85 -20.40 -2.90
C LEU A 111 11.00 -21.06 -2.14
N CYS A 112 10.76 -21.51 -0.91
CA CYS A 112 11.77 -22.20 -0.11
C CYS A 112 12.06 -23.61 -0.65
N ALA A 113 11.06 -24.29 -1.19
CA ALA A 113 11.19 -25.57 -1.84
C ALA A 113 12.02 -25.47 -3.14
N ASP A 114 11.68 -24.50 -4.00
CA ASP A 114 12.37 -24.26 -5.26
C ASP A 114 13.85 -23.87 -5.06
N THR A 115 14.14 -23.04 -4.07
CA THR A 115 15.50 -22.59 -3.75
C THR A 115 16.31 -23.60 -2.92
N GLY A 116 15.74 -24.74 -2.56
CA GLY A 116 16.43 -25.79 -1.79
C GLY A 116 16.72 -25.41 -0.33
N LEU A 117 16.10 -24.33 0.18
CA LEU A 117 16.21 -23.92 1.57
C LEU A 117 15.50 -24.89 2.52
N ILE A 118 14.56 -25.68 1.99
CA ILE A 118 13.87 -26.77 2.70
C ILE A 118 14.23 -28.07 1.98
N LYS A 119 14.92 -28.98 2.66
CA LYS A 119 15.47 -30.25 2.11
C LYS A 119 14.40 -31.30 2.11
N ASP A 120 13.47 -31.61 1.93
CA ASP A 120 12.44 -32.66 1.89
C ASP A 120 11.03 -32.13 2.09
N CYS A 121 10.49 -31.60 0.99
CA CYS A 121 9.08 -31.17 0.96
C CYS A 121 8.08 -32.32 0.80
N LYS A 122 8.58 -33.56 0.58
CA LYS A 122 7.73 -34.74 0.40
C LYS A 122 7.21 -35.24 1.75
N GLY A 123 5.98 -34.87 2.10
CA GLY A 123 5.30 -35.38 3.29
C GLY A 123 5.20 -34.41 4.47
N TYR A 124 5.74 -33.21 4.36
CA TYR A 124 5.48 -32.18 5.36
C TYR A 124 4.12 -31.51 5.07
N ASP A 125 3.23 -31.59 6.05
CA ASP A 125 2.06 -30.72 6.10
C ASP A 125 2.55 -29.33 6.53
N TRP A 126 2.99 -28.54 5.53
CA TRP A 126 3.55 -27.18 5.68
C TRP A 126 2.63 -26.24 6.48
N TYR A 127 1.36 -26.56 6.55
CA TYR A 127 0.38 -25.82 7.30
C TYR A 127 0.71 -25.75 8.82
N TRP A 128 1.41 -26.76 9.32
CA TRP A 128 1.79 -26.88 10.74
C TRP A 128 3.20 -26.36 11.05
N VAL A 129 3.98 -25.96 10.05
CA VAL A 129 5.29 -25.36 10.28
C VAL A 129 5.11 -23.96 10.84
N SER A 130 5.31 -23.77 12.14
CA SER A 130 5.06 -22.53 12.86
C SER A 130 5.98 -21.39 12.40
N ASP A 131 7.19 -21.68 11.98
CA ASP A 131 8.21 -20.69 11.66
C ASP A 131 9.05 -21.06 10.43
N LEU A 132 8.39 -21.06 9.27
CA LEU A 132 9.03 -21.35 8.00
C LEU A 132 10.14 -20.35 7.62
N GLU A 133 10.01 -19.09 8.08
CA GLU A 133 10.98 -18.03 7.85
C GLU A 133 12.30 -18.31 8.57
N GLU A 134 12.24 -18.73 9.83
CA GLU A 134 13.40 -19.10 10.64
C GLU A 134 14.05 -20.38 10.11
N LEU A 135 13.23 -21.39 9.82
CA LEU A 135 13.71 -22.67 9.28
C LEU A 135 14.46 -22.48 7.95
N ALA A 136 14.01 -21.56 7.11
CA ALA A 136 14.63 -21.26 5.82
C ALA A 136 15.80 -20.26 5.93
N GLY A 137 16.10 -19.73 7.12
CA GLY A 137 17.17 -18.75 7.33
C GLY A 137 16.98 -17.44 6.53
N ARG A 138 15.73 -17.03 6.27
CA ARG A 138 15.43 -15.88 5.43
C ARG A 138 15.55 -14.56 6.22
N THR A 139 16.02 -13.52 5.52
CA THR A 139 16.11 -12.18 6.14
C THR A 139 14.74 -11.53 6.28
N PRO A 140 14.54 -10.63 7.27
CA PRO A 140 13.31 -9.86 7.42
C PRO A 140 12.93 -9.07 6.15
N ILE A 141 13.93 -8.52 5.44
CA ILE A 141 13.72 -7.78 4.18
C ILE A 141 13.16 -8.71 3.10
N ALA A 142 13.74 -9.90 2.92
CA ALA A 142 13.27 -10.85 1.92
C ALA A 142 11.83 -11.31 2.20
N ASN A 143 11.47 -11.48 3.47
CA ASN A 143 10.13 -11.83 3.89
C ASN A 143 9.15 -10.67 3.72
N GLY A 144 9.53 -9.45 4.10
CA GLY A 144 8.75 -8.24 3.90
C GLY A 144 8.40 -8.01 2.42
N ASN A 145 9.37 -8.23 1.53
CA ASN A 145 9.16 -8.12 0.08
C ASN A 145 8.12 -9.12 -0.46
N ILE A 146 8.07 -10.35 0.05
CA ILE A 146 7.04 -11.32 -0.34
C ILE A 146 5.68 -10.87 0.21
N GLN A 147 5.64 -10.41 1.47
CA GLN A 147 4.39 -9.92 2.09
C GLN A 147 3.80 -8.75 1.30
N ALA A 148 4.61 -7.79 0.89
CA ALA A 148 4.18 -6.65 0.07
C ALA A 148 3.59 -7.12 -1.26
N ARG A 149 4.29 -8.03 -1.97
CA ARG A 149 3.79 -8.60 -3.25
C ARG A 149 2.51 -9.41 -3.10
N CYS A 150 2.35 -10.17 -2.01
CA CYS A 150 1.08 -10.88 -1.74
C CYS A 150 -0.09 -9.89 -1.58
N ARG A 151 0.13 -8.75 -0.91
CA ARG A 151 -0.90 -7.70 -0.81
C ARG A 151 -1.25 -7.12 -2.17
N MET A 152 -0.26 -6.84 -3.01
CA MET A 152 -0.50 -6.28 -4.34
C MET A 152 -1.24 -7.23 -5.27
N ILE A 153 -0.95 -8.53 -5.24
CA ILE A 153 -1.73 -9.52 -5.99
C ILE A 153 -3.22 -9.37 -5.66
N HIS A 154 -3.58 -9.26 -4.38
CA HIS A 154 -4.95 -9.13 -3.93
C HIS A 154 -5.60 -7.81 -4.36
N LEU A 155 -4.87 -6.69 -4.26
CA LEU A 155 -5.38 -5.36 -4.65
C LEU A 155 -5.56 -5.25 -6.16
N TYR A 156 -4.60 -5.72 -6.95
CA TYR A 156 -4.69 -5.71 -8.42
C TYR A 156 -5.76 -6.64 -8.96
N ASP A 157 -6.03 -7.77 -8.31
CA ASP A 157 -7.16 -8.64 -8.68
C ASP A 157 -8.50 -7.91 -8.54
N ILE A 158 -8.71 -7.22 -7.40
CA ILE A 158 -9.90 -6.39 -7.19
C ILE A 158 -9.99 -5.28 -8.24
N ALA A 159 -8.90 -4.55 -8.49
CA ALA A 159 -8.87 -3.46 -9.45
C ALA A 159 -9.21 -3.97 -10.87
N SER A 160 -8.64 -5.10 -11.26
CA SER A 160 -8.90 -5.73 -12.57
C SER A 160 -10.36 -6.13 -12.73
N ILE A 161 -10.93 -6.86 -11.77
CA ILE A 161 -12.33 -7.32 -11.81
C ILE A 161 -13.32 -6.14 -11.81
N ARG A 162 -13.02 -5.09 -11.04
CA ARG A 162 -13.89 -3.94 -10.84
C ARG A 162 -13.63 -2.79 -11.83
N LYS A 163 -12.71 -2.95 -12.78
CA LYS A 163 -12.31 -1.94 -13.79
C LYS A 163 -11.81 -0.64 -13.16
N GLY A 164 -10.94 -0.78 -12.19
CA GLY A 164 -10.32 0.31 -11.46
C GLY A 164 -8.79 0.28 -11.52
N LEU A 165 -8.18 0.99 -10.60
CA LEU A 165 -6.73 1.02 -10.40
C LEU A 165 -6.37 0.92 -8.92
N VAL A 166 -5.12 0.57 -8.65
CA VAL A 166 -4.56 0.54 -7.29
C VAL A 166 -3.92 1.89 -6.99
N MET A 167 -4.37 2.53 -5.91
CA MET A 167 -3.78 3.78 -5.41
C MET A 167 -2.48 3.48 -4.69
N SER A 168 -1.40 4.20 -5.03
CA SER A 168 -0.11 4.12 -4.36
C SER A 168 -0.08 5.01 -3.12
N THR A 169 0.67 4.59 -2.12
CA THR A 169 0.89 5.33 -0.88
C THR A 169 2.33 5.83 -0.73
N ASP A 170 3.16 5.65 -1.78
CA ASP A 170 4.54 6.09 -1.77
C ASP A 170 4.63 7.61 -1.80
N ASN A 171 5.62 8.14 -1.10
CA ASN A 171 5.92 9.56 -1.03
C ASN A 171 7.33 9.86 -1.57
N GLN A 172 7.63 11.13 -1.79
CA GLN A 172 8.91 11.58 -2.36
C GLN A 172 10.13 11.15 -1.52
N THR A 173 9.98 11.07 -0.19
CA THR A 173 11.08 10.62 0.68
C THR A 173 11.44 9.16 0.43
N GLU A 174 10.44 8.30 0.32
CA GLU A 174 10.62 6.88 0.00
C GLU A 174 11.24 6.72 -1.39
N TYR A 175 10.74 7.50 -2.36
CA TYR A 175 11.30 7.51 -3.71
C TYR A 175 12.79 7.90 -3.73
N GLN A 176 13.19 8.96 -3.05
CA GLN A 176 14.59 9.41 -3.01
C GLN A 176 15.52 8.45 -2.27
N LEU A 177 15.00 7.74 -1.28
CA LEU A 177 15.76 6.74 -0.52
C LEU A 177 15.81 5.37 -1.19
N GLY A 178 15.01 5.14 -2.23
CA GLY A 178 14.83 3.80 -2.81
C GLY A 178 14.16 2.83 -1.85
N PHE A 179 13.33 3.32 -0.94
CA PHE A 179 12.71 2.55 0.12
C PHE A 179 11.31 2.08 -0.27
N TRP A 180 11.25 1.14 -1.19
CA TRP A 180 10.03 0.43 -1.60
C TRP A 180 10.34 -0.98 -2.08
N THR A 181 9.31 -1.80 -2.17
CA THR A 181 9.39 -3.12 -2.78
C THR A 181 8.91 -3.05 -4.22
N ILE A 182 9.81 -3.24 -5.20
CA ILE A 182 9.45 -3.30 -6.63
C ILE A 182 8.36 -4.35 -6.82
N HIS A 183 7.24 -3.96 -7.44
CA HIS A 183 6.03 -4.77 -7.63
C HIS A 183 5.35 -5.22 -6.32
N GLY A 184 5.62 -4.54 -5.18
CA GLY A 184 5.14 -4.97 -3.87
C GLY A 184 4.32 -3.93 -3.10
N ASP A 185 4.57 -2.64 -3.30
CA ASP A 185 3.86 -1.56 -2.60
C ASP A 185 3.56 -0.36 -3.49
N VAL A 186 4.14 -0.29 -4.69
CA VAL A 186 3.87 0.76 -5.68
C VAL A 186 2.58 0.46 -6.46
N GLY A 187 1.59 1.35 -6.38
CA GLY A 187 0.34 1.27 -7.14
C GLY A 187 0.42 1.95 -8.52
N ASP A 188 -0.73 2.05 -9.19
CA ASP A 188 -0.84 2.63 -10.54
C ASP A 188 -0.80 4.16 -10.53
N PHE A 189 -1.32 4.79 -9.46
CA PHE A 189 -1.41 6.24 -9.31
C PHE A 189 -1.14 6.64 -7.87
N GLY A 190 -0.17 7.54 -7.66
CA GLY A 190 0.28 8.01 -6.34
C GLY A 190 -0.09 9.46 -6.08
N PRO A 191 -1.19 9.74 -5.37
CA PRO A 191 -1.60 11.12 -5.10
C PRO A 191 -0.57 11.93 -4.32
N ILE A 192 0.24 11.27 -3.48
CA ILE A 192 1.21 11.91 -2.58
C ILE A 192 2.67 11.67 -3.00
N GLN A 193 2.92 11.11 -4.19
CA GLN A 193 4.27 10.70 -4.62
C GLN A 193 5.27 11.86 -4.71
N ASP A 194 4.79 13.07 -4.95
CA ASP A 194 5.62 14.28 -5.06
C ASP A 194 5.74 15.04 -3.73
N LEU A 195 5.15 14.55 -2.65
CA LEU A 195 5.23 15.13 -1.32
C LEU A 195 6.33 14.49 -0.47
N TRP A 196 7.09 15.33 0.23
CA TRP A 196 7.99 14.82 1.26
C TRP A 196 7.19 14.26 2.44
N LYS A 197 7.77 13.29 3.16
CA LYS A 197 7.14 12.71 4.35
C LYS A 197 6.67 13.76 5.37
N THR A 198 7.45 14.81 5.53
CA THR A 198 7.11 15.95 6.40
C THR A 198 5.89 16.73 5.91
N GLU A 199 5.67 16.81 4.61
CA GLU A 199 4.49 17.46 4.02
C GLU A 199 3.26 16.58 4.15
N VAL A 200 3.42 15.25 4.04
CA VAL A 200 2.33 14.29 4.31
C VAL A 200 1.80 14.42 5.74
N TYR A 201 2.67 14.73 6.71
CA TYR A 201 2.24 15.02 8.09
C TYR A 201 1.49 16.36 8.25
N GLY A 202 1.63 17.26 7.31
CA GLY A 202 0.93 18.55 7.31
C GLY A 202 -0.48 18.51 6.74
N LEU A 203 -0.79 17.49 5.93
CA LEU A 203 -2.11 17.23 5.35
C LEU A 203 -3.06 16.55 6.32
#